data_9a5aeac4d6d809647b1ace7bd0bf5af9
#
_entry.id   9a5aeac4d6d809647b1ace7bd0bf5af9
#
_cell.length_a   1.000
_cell.length_b   1.000
_cell.length_c   1.000
_cell.angle_alpha   90.00
_cell.angle_beta   90.00
_cell.angle_gamma   90.00
#
_symmetry.space_group_name_H-M   'P 1'
#
loop_
_entity.id
_entity.type
_entity.pdbx_description
1 polymer ?
#
loop_
_entity_poly.entity_id
_entity_poly.type
_entity_poly.pdbx_seq_one_letter_code
_entity_poly.pdbx_strand_id
1 'polypeptide(L)'
;KAYTVKKRDIIRSYVGVDIDPAVLTEKAGFHSPTGQVMDSAWFKNFTGRLDIQDLTVNPKFDVEDESIDFFWTTEVIEHMKPEFIRPWLEDAHRVLRPGGLVYVSTPNHDGSNDKLPEDHVYEWGFRELHDELTRNWELDIVVGTFCQMPRLRKAMQKDMREEGEMRWTEDQFDILKARFGKQFLRVVAATFYPEIANNCAWILRKPK
;
A
#
# COMPACT_ATOMS: atom_id res chain seq x y z
N LYS A 1 -23.15 -15.35 5.20
CA LYS A 1 -22.98 -14.93 6.62
C LYS A 1 -21.82 -13.95 6.63
N ALA A 2 -22.12 -12.65 6.79
CA ALA A 2 -21.08 -11.65 6.99
C ALA A 2 -20.39 -11.96 8.33
N TYR A 3 -19.09 -12.16 8.29
CA TYR A 3 -18.27 -12.22 9.50
C TYR A 3 -18.25 -10.81 10.10
N THR A 4 -19.17 -10.57 11.03
CA THR A 4 -19.07 -9.37 11.86
C THR A 4 -18.00 -9.64 12.91
N VAL A 5 -16.73 -9.38 12.54
CA VAL A 5 -15.69 -9.22 13.54
C VAL A 5 -16.17 -8.06 14.42
N LYS A 6 -16.30 -8.27 15.71
CA LYS A 6 -16.52 -7.18 16.66
C LYS A 6 -15.27 -6.32 16.65
N LYS A 7 -15.20 -5.38 15.72
CA LYS A 7 -14.05 -4.46 15.51
C LYS A 7 -13.66 -3.65 16.77
N ARG A 8 -14.49 -3.68 17.80
CA ARG A 8 -14.35 -2.84 19.00
C ARG A 8 -13.17 -3.19 19.90
N ASP A 9 -12.61 -4.40 19.77
CA ASP A 9 -11.60 -4.89 20.72
C ASP A 9 -10.21 -5.03 20.06
N ILE A 10 -10.06 -4.71 18.77
CA ILE A 10 -8.81 -4.94 18.02
C ILE A 10 -7.90 -3.72 18.04
N ILE A 11 -8.45 -2.52 17.79
CA ILE A 11 -7.68 -1.27 17.78
C ILE A 11 -7.90 -0.55 19.11
N ARG A 12 -6.80 -0.35 19.87
CA ARG A 12 -6.82 0.36 21.15
C ARG A 12 -6.42 1.82 21.00
N SER A 13 -5.46 2.09 20.15
CA SER A 13 -4.99 3.45 19.88
C SER A 13 -4.58 3.61 18.42
N TYR A 14 -4.56 4.84 17.96
CA TYR A 14 -4.19 5.21 16.60
C TYR A 14 -3.40 6.52 16.61
N VAL A 15 -2.33 6.56 15.82
CA VAL A 15 -1.62 7.79 15.48
C VAL A 15 -1.66 7.93 13.97
N GLY A 16 -2.25 8.99 13.46
CA GLY A 16 -2.24 9.35 12.05
C GLY A 16 -1.23 10.47 11.81
N VAL A 17 -0.58 10.44 10.67
CA VAL A 17 0.35 11.48 10.23
C VAL A 17 -0.05 11.90 8.83
N ASP A 18 -0.15 13.21 8.59
CA ASP A 18 -0.46 13.78 7.29
C ASP A 18 0.25 15.13 7.13
N ILE A 19 0.53 15.51 5.89
CA ILE A 19 1.08 16.84 5.60
C ILE A 19 -0.01 17.90 5.46
N ASP A 20 -1.21 17.50 5.06
CA ASP A 20 -2.33 18.42 4.81
C ASP A 20 -3.14 18.69 6.08
N PRO A 21 -3.11 19.92 6.63
CA PRO A 21 -3.93 20.26 7.79
C PRO A 21 -5.45 20.16 7.51
N ALA A 22 -5.87 20.06 6.26
CA ALA A 22 -7.29 19.88 5.93
C ALA A 22 -7.86 18.55 6.39
N VAL A 23 -7.03 17.52 6.64
CA VAL A 23 -7.46 16.23 7.23
C VAL A 23 -7.99 16.39 8.65
N LEU A 24 -7.64 17.48 9.34
CA LEU A 24 -8.13 17.81 10.67
C LEU A 24 -9.49 18.52 10.66
N THR A 25 -10.03 18.81 9.48
CA THR A 25 -11.31 19.51 9.34
C THR A 25 -12.51 18.55 9.41
N GLU A 26 -13.70 19.11 9.66
CA GLU A 26 -14.97 18.37 9.69
C GLU A 26 -15.23 17.52 8.43
N LYS A 27 -14.70 17.94 7.26
CA LYS A 27 -14.86 17.23 5.99
C LYS A 27 -14.19 15.86 5.96
N ALA A 28 -13.11 15.69 6.71
CA ALA A 28 -12.40 14.41 6.83
C ALA A 28 -13.04 13.47 7.88
N GLY A 29 -14.09 13.92 8.57
CA GLY A 29 -14.72 13.15 9.65
C GLY A 29 -13.86 13.04 10.91
N PHE A 30 -12.77 13.80 11.00
CA PHE A 30 -11.89 13.90 12.14
C PHE A 30 -12.06 15.28 12.77
N HIS A 31 -12.67 15.35 13.95
CA HIS A 31 -12.98 16.59 14.65
C HIS A 31 -11.90 16.93 15.67
N SER A 32 -10.66 17.17 15.26
CA SER A 32 -9.69 17.59 16.23
C SER A 32 -8.69 18.60 15.68
N PRO A 33 -8.49 19.72 16.36
CA PRO A 33 -7.28 20.50 16.17
C PRO A 33 -6.08 19.66 16.63
N THR A 34 -4.92 19.94 16.04
CA THR A 34 -3.64 19.27 16.30
C THR A 34 -3.47 18.81 17.76
N GLY A 35 -3.23 17.52 17.95
CA GLY A 35 -2.87 16.94 19.24
C GLY A 35 -4.03 16.61 20.18
N GLN A 36 -5.28 16.65 19.75
CA GLN A 36 -6.39 16.20 20.60
C GLN A 36 -6.73 14.73 20.35
N VAL A 37 -6.99 14.02 21.46
CA VAL A 37 -7.50 12.64 21.44
C VAL A 37 -8.89 12.64 20.83
N MET A 38 -9.10 11.78 19.85
CA MET A 38 -10.39 11.62 19.18
C MET A 38 -11.22 10.53 19.87
N ASP A 39 -12.40 10.92 20.36
CA ASP A 39 -13.44 9.98 20.79
C ASP A 39 -14.45 9.83 19.66
N SER A 40 -14.32 8.77 18.85
CA SER A 40 -15.27 8.50 17.78
C SER A 40 -16.37 7.57 18.26
N ALA A 41 -17.63 7.88 17.88
CA ALA A 41 -18.79 7.01 18.18
C ALA A 41 -18.65 5.59 17.60
N TRP A 42 -17.76 5.39 16.62
CA TRP A 42 -17.46 4.10 16.00
C TRP A 42 -16.49 3.25 16.84
N PHE A 43 -15.70 3.89 17.72
CA PHE A 43 -14.65 3.27 18.52
C PHE A 43 -14.74 3.73 19.98
N LYS A 44 -15.75 3.27 20.71
CA LYS A 44 -15.99 3.70 22.12
C LYS A 44 -14.80 3.51 23.09
N ASN A 45 -13.82 2.68 22.70
CA ASN A 45 -12.62 2.39 23.52
C ASN A 45 -11.33 2.72 22.75
N PHE A 46 -11.40 3.63 21.80
CA PHE A 46 -10.30 3.96 20.90
C PHE A 46 -9.81 5.37 21.23
N THR A 47 -8.52 5.50 21.42
CA THR A 47 -7.85 6.80 21.52
C THR A 47 -7.02 7.03 20.29
N GLY A 48 -7.10 8.23 19.70
CA GLY A 48 -6.35 8.57 18.51
C GLY A 48 -5.86 10.00 18.52
N ARG A 49 -4.77 10.25 17.84
CA ARG A 49 -4.30 11.59 17.52
C ARG A 49 -3.92 11.66 16.05
N LEU A 50 -3.95 12.87 15.49
CA LEU A 50 -3.44 13.20 14.17
C LEU A 50 -2.33 14.23 14.31
N ASP A 51 -1.19 13.93 13.74
CA ASP A 51 -0.03 14.81 13.73
C ASP A 51 0.13 15.36 12.30
N ILE A 52 0.29 16.68 12.18
CA ILE A 52 0.60 17.31 10.90
C ILE A 52 2.11 17.36 10.78
N GLN A 53 2.63 16.63 9.80
CA GLN A 53 4.06 16.48 9.65
C GLN A 53 4.44 16.25 8.19
N ASP A 54 5.41 17.01 7.71
CA ASP A 54 6.07 16.74 6.44
C ASP A 54 7.19 15.71 6.65
N LEU A 55 6.96 14.49 6.19
CA LEU A 55 7.89 13.37 6.33
C LEU A 55 9.17 13.55 5.50
N THR A 56 9.18 14.46 4.53
CA THR A 56 10.40 14.80 3.76
C THR A 56 11.34 15.72 4.55
N VAL A 57 10.81 16.47 5.50
CA VAL A 57 11.56 17.38 6.39
C VAL A 57 11.89 16.69 7.70
N ASN A 58 10.94 16.00 8.28
CA ASN A 58 11.10 15.27 9.53
C ASN A 58 10.53 13.85 9.37
N PRO A 59 11.36 12.84 9.10
CA PRO A 59 10.90 11.46 8.94
C PRO A 59 10.60 10.74 10.25
N LYS A 60 10.86 11.36 11.40
CA LYS A 60 10.67 10.73 12.72
C LYS A 60 9.25 10.91 13.22
N PHE A 61 8.61 9.81 13.57
CA PHE A 61 7.32 9.80 14.25
C PHE A 61 7.50 10.12 15.74
N ASP A 62 6.63 10.99 16.28
CA ASP A 62 6.56 11.25 17.74
C ASP A 62 5.82 10.08 18.44
N VAL A 63 6.47 8.92 18.37
CA VAL A 63 5.97 7.65 18.89
C VAL A 63 7.14 6.91 19.52
N GLU A 64 6.90 6.27 20.66
CA GLU A 64 7.89 5.47 21.38
C GLU A 64 8.37 4.28 20.55
N ASP A 65 9.63 3.87 20.79
CA ASP A 65 10.21 2.70 20.15
C ASP A 65 9.38 1.45 20.49
N GLU A 66 9.21 0.57 19.50
CA GLU A 66 8.56 -0.74 19.66
C GLU A 66 7.16 -0.71 20.30
N SER A 67 6.43 0.39 20.10
CA SER A 67 5.10 0.62 20.70
C SER A 67 3.93 0.33 19.75
N ILE A 68 4.20 0.22 18.44
CA ILE A 68 3.18 0.05 17.39
C ILE A 68 3.08 -1.43 16.97
N ASP A 69 1.87 -1.94 16.88
CA ASP A 69 1.58 -3.30 16.37
C ASP A 69 1.49 -3.35 14.85
N PHE A 70 0.96 -2.29 14.26
CA PHE A 70 0.63 -2.23 12.85
C PHE A 70 0.84 -0.83 12.29
N PHE A 71 1.66 -0.73 11.28
CA PHE A 71 1.94 0.48 10.53
C PHE A 71 1.26 0.41 9.17
N TRP A 72 0.49 1.44 8.80
CA TRP A 72 -0.25 1.46 7.56
C TRP A 72 0.05 2.74 6.77
N THR A 73 0.44 2.56 5.53
CA THR A 73 0.61 3.64 4.55
C THR A 73 -0.03 3.28 3.22
N THR A 74 -0.75 4.22 2.64
CA THR A 74 -1.51 4.03 1.40
C THR A 74 -1.38 5.27 0.56
N GLU A 75 -0.87 5.12 -0.67
CA GLU A 75 -0.74 6.22 -1.63
C GLU A 75 0.00 7.43 -1.01
N VAL A 76 1.20 7.19 -0.50
CA VAL A 76 2.05 8.21 0.16
C VAL A 76 3.43 8.28 -0.49
N ILE A 77 4.05 7.13 -0.74
CA ILE A 77 5.46 7.09 -1.14
C ILE A 77 5.71 7.60 -2.55
N GLU A 78 4.70 7.61 -3.42
CA GLU A 78 4.76 8.21 -4.76
C GLU A 78 4.85 9.74 -4.75
N HIS A 79 4.47 10.38 -3.64
CA HIS A 79 4.59 11.83 -3.45
C HIS A 79 5.94 12.26 -2.90
N MET A 80 6.86 11.31 -2.67
CA MET A 80 8.19 11.56 -2.13
C MET A 80 9.28 11.06 -3.08
N LYS A 81 10.44 11.75 -3.06
CA LYS A 81 11.61 11.25 -3.76
C LYS A 81 12.21 10.04 -3.04
N PRO A 82 12.88 9.12 -3.78
CA PRO A 82 13.47 7.91 -3.19
C PRO A 82 14.39 8.15 -1.99
N GLU A 83 15.14 9.26 -1.99
CA GLU A 83 16.05 9.61 -0.89
C GLU A 83 15.37 9.85 0.47
N PHE A 84 14.06 10.19 0.46
CA PHE A 84 13.29 10.43 1.69
C PHE A 84 12.62 9.15 2.23
N ILE A 85 12.45 8.14 1.38
CA ILE A 85 11.72 6.91 1.75
C ILE A 85 12.50 6.10 2.78
N ARG A 86 13.82 5.96 2.63
CA ARG A 86 14.62 5.14 3.54
C ARG A 86 14.63 5.64 4.98
N PRO A 87 14.91 6.93 5.27
CA PRO A 87 14.82 7.46 6.64
C PRO A 87 13.44 7.25 7.28
N TRP A 88 12.39 7.39 6.48
CA TRP A 88 11.02 7.16 6.93
C TRP A 88 10.74 5.66 7.22
N LEU A 89 11.20 4.74 6.37
CA LEU A 89 11.08 3.29 6.61
C LEU A 89 11.90 2.85 7.83
N GLU A 90 13.08 3.44 8.05
CA GLU A 90 13.91 3.18 9.24
C GLU A 90 13.17 3.61 10.52
N ASP A 91 12.49 4.74 10.50
CA ASP A 91 11.72 5.19 11.64
C ASP A 91 10.43 4.38 11.84
N ALA A 92 9.75 3.97 10.77
CA ALA A 92 8.66 3.00 10.84
C ALA A 92 9.12 1.68 11.47
N HIS A 93 10.32 1.24 11.15
CA HIS A 93 10.93 0.05 11.76
C HIS A 93 11.23 0.26 13.25
N ARG A 94 11.71 1.44 13.65
CA ARG A 94 11.95 1.79 15.05
C ARG A 94 10.68 1.70 15.89
N VAL A 95 9.59 2.32 15.43
CA VAL A 95 8.34 2.40 16.23
C VAL A 95 7.57 1.08 16.28
N LEU A 96 7.74 0.20 15.30
CA LEU A 96 7.12 -1.12 15.31
C LEU A 96 7.78 -2.06 16.31
N ARG A 97 6.98 -2.82 17.03
CA ARG A 97 7.51 -3.91 17.87
C ARG A 97 7.99 -5.09 17.03
N PRO A 98 8.91 -5.91 17.54
CA PRO A 98 9.30 -7.16 16.88
C PRO A 98 8.08 -8.02 16.53
N GLY A 99 8.00 -8.49 15.30
CA GLY A 99 6.85 -9.21 14.75
C GLY A 99 5.66 -8.32 14.35
N GLY A 100 5.75 -7.01 14.54
CA GLY A 100 4.75 -6.04 14.07
C GLY A 100 4.64 -6.01 12.54
N LEU A 101 3.48 -5.62 12.02
CA LEU A 101 3.18 -5.64 10.59
C LEU A 101 3.21 -4.24 9.98
N VAL A 102 3.65 -4.19 8.73
CA VAL A 102 3.55 -3.00 7.87
C VAL A 102 2.68 -3.33 6.67
N TYR A 103 1.79 -2.41 6.33
CA TYR A 103 1.08 -2.39 5.05
C TYR A 103 1.53 -1.17 4.25
N VAL A 104 2.00 -1.40 3.03
CA VAL A 104 2.37 -0.34 2.08
C VAL A 104 1.61 -0.55 0.80
N SER A 105 0.88 0.45 0.32
CA SER A 105 0.34 0.43 -1.05
C SER A 105 0.73 1.69 -1.82
N THR A 106 0.98 1.52 -3.11
CA THR A 106 1.39 2.60 -4.02
C THR A 106 1.19 2.17 -5.47
N PRO A 107 1.06 3.12 -6.41
CA PRO A 107 1.14 2.84 -7.83
C PRO A 107 2.42 2.11 -8.20
N ASN A 108 2.31 1.24 -9.21
CA ASN A 108 3.42 0.46 -9.74
C ASN A 108 3.77 0.98 -11.14
N HIS A 109 4.95 1.59 -11.25
CA HIS A 109 5.46 2.07 -12.52
C HIS A 109 5.75 0.91 -13.48
N ASP A 110 5.31 1.01 -14.72
CA ASP A 110 5.44 -0.06 -15.71
C ASP A 110 6.65 0.07 -16.63
N GLY A 111 7.53 1.03 -16.35
CA GLY A 111 8.66 1.35 -17.19
C GLY A 111 8.29 2.15 -18.46
N SER A 112 7.04 2.64 -18.58
CA SER A 112 6.66 3.55 -19.64
C SER A 112 7.29 4.93 -19.45
N ASN A 113 7.36 5.71 -20.54
CA ASN A 113 7.77 7.12 -20.45
C ASN A 113 6.54 8.04 -20.33
N ASP A 114 5.43 7.52 -19.87
CA ASP A 114 4.21 8.30 -19.70
C ASP A 114 4.43 9.34 -18.58
N LYS A 115 3.82 10.51 -18.75
CA LYS A 115 3.88 11.56 -17.74
C LYS A 115 3.18 11.06 -16.47
N LEU A 116 3.87 11.17 -15.34
CA LEU A 116 3.27 10.89 -14.05
C LEU A 116 2.10 11.84 -13.75
N PRO A 117 1.14 11.42 -12.91
CA PRO A 117 0.16 12.33 -12.34
C PRO A 117 0.83 13.60 -11.77
N GLU A 118 0.11 14.70 -11.75
CA GLU A 118 0.70 16.01 -11.42
C GLU A 118 1.24 16.08 -9.99
N ASP A 119 0.67 15.31 -9.09
CA ASP A 119 1.00 15.21 -7.67
C ASP A 119 2.00 14.08 -7.35
N HIS A 120 2.31 13.22 -8.33
CA HIS A 120 3.31 12.16 -8.14
C HIS A 120 4.71 12.67 -8.45
N VAL A 121 5.60 12.48 -7.50
CA VAL A 121 7.02 12.84 -7.63
C VAL A 121 7.83 11.68 -8.19
N TYR A 122 7.54 10.44 -7.75
CA TYR A 122 8.23 9.24 -8.18
C TYR A 122 7.36 8.01 -8.02
N GLU A 123 7.08 7.29 -9.10
CA GLU A 123 6.44 5.98 -9.02
C GLU A 123 7.47 4.86 -9.10
N TRP A 124 7.49 4.04 -8.09
CA TRP A 124 8.41 2.91 -7.98
C TRP A 124 8.07 1.79 -8.96
N GLY A 125 9.07 1.23 -9.61
CA GLY A 125 8.91 -0.05 -10.29
C GLY A 125 8.74 -1.19 -9.27
N PHE A 126 7.98 -2.23 -9.62
CA PHE A 126 7.68 -3.35 -8.73
C PHE A 126 8.93 -3.94 -8.05
N ARG A 127 9.95 -4.29 -8.84
CA ARG A 127 11.18 -4.90 -8.30
C ARG A 127 11.99 -3.94 -7.45
N GLU A 128 12.08 -2.69 -7.88
CA GLU A 128 12.82 -1.65 -7.17
C GLU A 128 12.26 -1.44 -5.77
N LEU A 129 10.94 -1.26 -5.65
CA LEU A 129 10.29 -1.11 -4.35
C LEU A 129 10.34 -2.40 -3.52
N HIS A 130 10.14 -3.55 -4.15
CA HIS A 130 10.27 -4.84 -3.49
C HIS A 130 11.64 -5.00 -2.83
N ASP A 131 12.72 -4.72 -3.56
CA ASP A 131 14.09 -4.82 -3.07
C ASP A 131 14.37 -3.82 -1.94
N GLU A 132 13.82 -2.61 -2.02
CA GLU A 132 13.95 -1.62 -0.96
C GLU A 132 13.20 -2.02 0.32
N LEU A 133 11.96 -2.48 0.18
CA LEU A 133 11.14 -2.90 1.32
C LEU A 133 11.69 -4.16 2.00
N THR A 134 12.21 -5.14 1.24
CA THR A 134 12.68 -6.40 1.80
C THR A 134 14.09 -6.35 2.39
N ARG A 135 14.76 -5.20 2.40
CA ARG A 135 16.09 -5.04 3.03
C ARG A 135 16.06 -5.30 4.53
N ASN A 136 15.08 -4.76 5.22
CA ASN A 136 14.98 -4.78 6.68
C ASN A 136 13.68 -5.44 7.19
N TRP A 137 12.85 -5.95 6.26
CA TRP A 137 11.54 -6.51 6.55
C TRP A 137 11.40 -7.90 5.95
N GLU A 138 10.71 -8.77 6.66
CA GLU A 138 10.26 -10.05 6.12
C GLU A 138 8.99 -9.84 5.31
N LEU A 139 8.94 -10.34 4.08
CA LEU A 139 7.75 -10.27 3.24
C LEU A 139 6.76 -11.36 3.65
N ASP A 140 5.58 -10.97 4.10
CA ASP A 140 4.47 -11.92 4.31
C ASP A 140 3.71 -12.16 3.00
N ILE A 141 3.33 -11.10 2.30
CA ILE A 141 2.59 -11.20 1.03
C ILE A 141 2.72 -9.90 0.21
N VAL A 142 2.67 -10.03 -1.10
CA VAL A 142 2.43 -8.93 -2.02
C VAL A 142 1.25 -9.25 -2.92
N VAL A 143 0.37 -8.29 -3.13
CA VAL A 143 -0.80 -8.41 -3.99
C VAL A 143 -0.94 -7.18 -4.88
N GLY A 144 -1.29 -7.41 -6.14
CA GLY A 144 -1.74 -6.34 -7.02
C GLY A 144 -3.25 -6.11 -6.86
N THR A 145 -3.68 -4.87 -6.94
CA THR A 145 -5.09 -4.52 -6.74
C THR A 145 -5.89 -4.58 -8.02
N PHE A 146 -5.34 -4.12 -9.11
CA PHE A 146 -5.90 -4.30 -10.44
C PHE A 146 -4.83 -4.16 -11.53
N CYS A 147 -5.12 -4.68 -12.74
CA CYS A 147 -4.25 -4.57 -13.91
C CYS A 147 -5.02 -4.00 -15.09
N GLN A 148 -4.42 -3.09 -15.84
CA GLN A 148 -4.99 -2.64 -17.10
C GLN A 148 -4.88 -3.73 -18.18
N MET A 149 -5.90 -3.83 -19.04
CA MET A 149 -5.94 -4.86 -20.09
C MET A 149 -4.72 -4.88 -21.02
N PRO A 150 -4.16 -3.73 -21.44
CA PRO A 150 -2.94 -3.72 -22.25
C PRO A 150 -1.72 -4.32 -21.52
N ARG A 151 -1.53 -4.02 -20.23
CA ARG A 151 -0.46 -4.62 -19.41
C ARG A 151 -0.62 -6.12 -19.31
N LEU A 152 -1.83 -6.59 -19.00
CA LEU A 152 -2.14 -8.01 -18.91
C LEU A 152 -1.85 -8.73 -20.21
N ARG A 153 -2.33 -8.19 -21.35
CA ARG A 153 -2.07 -8.79 -22.66
C ARG A 153 -0.58 -8.83 -22.99
N LYS A 154 0.17 -7.77 -22.70
CA LYS A 154 1.62 -7.71 -22.90
C LYS A 154 2.36 -8.75 -22.07
N ALA A 155 2.00 -8.91 -20.81
CA ALA A 155 2.58 -9.91 -19.90
C ALA A 155 2.31 -11.33 -20.41
N MET A 156 1.07 -11.64 -20.75
CA MET A 156 0.70 -12.96 -21.33
C MET A 156 1.47 -13.28 -22.62
N GLN A 157 1.62 -12.30 -23.52
CA GLN A 157 2.40 -12.49 -24.75
C GLN A 157 3.89 -12.71 -24.49
N LYS A 158 4.43 -12.13 -23.42
CA LYS A 158 5.82 -12.32 -23.02
C LYS A 158 6.04 -13.74 -22.50
N ASP A 159 5.20 -14.20 -21.58
CA ASP A 159 5.27 -15.56 -21.03
C ASP A 159 5.18 -16.64 -22.14
N MET A 160 4.32 -16.41 -23.14
CA MET A 160 4.18 -17.31 -24.29
C MET A 160 5.46 -17.43 -25.13
N ARG A 161 6.32 -16.40 -25.14
CA ARG A 161 7.55 -16.37 -25.95
C ARG A 161 8.78 -16.90 -25.22
N GLU A 162 8.88 -16.63 -23.92
CA GLU A 162 10.09 -16.90 -23.14
C GLU A 162 10.16 -18.33 -22.60
N GLU A 163 9.03 -18.95 -22.26
CA GLU A 163 9.01 -20.26 -21.61
C GLU A 163 8.69 -21.43 -22.53
N GLY A 164 8.38 -21.20 -23.81
CA GLY A 164 8.08 -22.25 -24.78
C GLY A 164 6.83 -23.11 -24.50
N GLU A 165 6.24 -22.95 -23.33
CA GLU A 165 4.96 -23.54 -22.94
C GLU A 165 3.85 -22.50 -23.03
N MET A 166 2.86 -22.77 -23.88
CA MET A 166 1.67 -21.95 -24.00
C MET A 166 0.80 -22.12 -22.75
N ARG A 167 0.97 -21.25 -21.77
CA ARG A 167 0.08 -21.23 -20.61
C ARG A 167 -1.30 -20.66 -20.94
N TRP A 168 -1.36 -19.72 -21.88
CA TRP A 168 -2.61 -19.07 -22.31
C TRP A 168 -2.60 -18.80 -23.81
N THR A 169 -3.62 -19.22 -24.53
CA THR A 169 -3.87 -18.79 -25.91
C THR A 169 -4.74 -17.52 -25.91
N GLU A 170 -4.69 -16.73 -27.01
CA GLU A 170 -5.61 -15.60 -27.17
C GLU A 170 -7.06 -16.04 -27.10
N ASP A 171 -7.40 -17.21 -27.64
CA ASP A 171 -8.74 -17.78 -27.59
C ASP A 171 -9.18 -18.08 -26.14
N GLN A 172 -8.30 -18.66 -25.33
CA GLN A 172 -8.58 -18.90 -23.89
C GLN A 172 -8.82 -17.62 -23.13
N PHE A 173 -8.02 -16.58 -23.43
CA PHE A 173 -8.20 -15.28 -22.83
C PHE A 173 -9.54 -14.64 -23.21
N ASP A 174 -9.92 -14.69 -24.47
CA ASP A 174 -11.19 -14.15 -24.95
C ASP A 174 -12.39 -14.94 -24.40
N ILE A 175 -12.27 -16.25 -24.26
CA ILE A 175 -13.29 -17.10 -23.59
C ILE A 175 -13.46 -16.68 -22.13
N LEU A 176 -12.38 -16.51 -21.37
CA LEU A 176 -12.44 -16.07 -19.99
C LEU A 176 -13.03 -14.66 -19.84
N LYS A 177 -12.62 -13.76 -20.73
CA LYS A 177 -13.14 -12.40 -20.78
C LYS A 177 -14.64 -12.35 -21.11
N ALA A 178 -15.09 -13.16 -22.05
CA ALA A 178 -16.51 -13.28 -22.40
C ALA A 178 -17.33 -13.86 -21.24
N ARG A 179 -16.79 -14.86 -20.52
CA ARG A 179 -17.49 -15.57 -19.44
C ARG A 179 -17.52 -14.81 -18.13
N PHE A 180 -16.44 -14.17 -17.74
CA PHE A 180 -16.28 -13.54 -16.42
C PHE A 180 -16.22 -12.01 -16.47
N GLY A 181 -16.08 -11.42 -17.64
CA GLY A 181 -15.96 -9.97 -17.84
C GLY A 181 -14.55 -9.43 -17.62
N LYS A 182 -14.30 -8.26 -18.19
CA LYS A 182 -12.98 -7.60 -18.12
C LYS A 182 -12.53 -7.28 -16.69
N GLN A 183 -13.45 -6.86 -15.85
CA GLN A 183 -13.09 -6.44 -14.48
C GLN A 183 -12.60 -7.61 -13.63
N PHE A 184 -13.28 -8.76 -13.74
CA PHE A 184 -12.85 -9.97 -13.07
C PHE A 184 -11.41 -10.35 -13.46
N LEU A 185 -11.10 -10.38 -14.76
CA LEU A 185 -9.75 -10.72 -15.24
C LEU A 185 -8.70 -9.74 -14.75
N ARG A 186 -9.02 -8.44 -14.71
CA ARG A 186 -8.11 -7.39 -14.23
C ARG A 186 -7.73 -7.57 -12.76
N VAL A 187 -8.70 -7.91 -11.93
CA VAL A 187 -8.47 -8.14 -10.49
C VAL A 187 -7.74 -9.45 -10.27
N VAL A 188 -8.21 -10.55 -10.86
CA VAL A 188 -7.58 -11.87 -10.70
C VAL A 188 -6.15 -11.88 -11.21
N ALA A 189 -5.89 -11.30 -12.39
CA ALA A 189 -4.55 -11.21 -12.92
C ALA A 189 -3.62 -10.39 -12.01
N ALA A 190 -4.07 -9.25 -11.51
CA ALA A 190 -3.29 -8.43 -10.59
C ALA A 190 -2.96 -9.17 -9.29
N THR A 191 -3.89 -9.98 -8.79
CA THR A 191 -3.67 -10.76 -7.56
C THR A 191 -2.57 -11.81 -7.73
N PHE A 192 -2.55 -12.52 -8.88
CA PHE A 192 -1.57 -13.56 -9.15
C PHE A 192 -0.26 -13.06 -9.76
N TYR A 193 -0.30 -11.91 -10.40
CA TYR A 193 0.86 -11.28 -11.07
C TYR A 193 0.97 -9.81 -10.62
N PRO A 194 1.36 -9.57 -9.37
CA PRO A 194 1.41 -8.21 -8.82
C PRO A 194 2.39 -7.29 -9.58
N GLU A 195 3.43 -7.85 -10.19
CA GLU A 195 4.41 -7.10 -10.99
C GLU A 195 3.82 -6.38 -12.21
N ILE A 196 2.68 -6.86 -12.73
CA ILE A 196 1.97 -6.20 -13.84
C ILE A 196 0.77 -5.36 -13.39
N ALA A 197 0.47 -5.34 -12.11
CA ALA A 197 -0.61 -4.54 -11.57
C ALA A 197 -0.31 -3.04 -11.69
N ASN A 198 -1.35 -2.22 -11.73
CA ASN A 198 -1.20 -0.76 -11.74
C ASN A 198 -0.93 -0.21 -10.34
N ASN A 199 -1.33 -0.94 -9.32
CA ASN A 199 -1.11 -0.61 -7.93
C ASN A 199 -0.85 -1.90 -7.16
N CYS A 200 0.12 -1.88 -6.26
CA CYS A 200 0.52 -3.02 -5.45
C CYS A 200 0.43 -2.71 -3.97
N ALA A 201 0.15 -3.73 -3.18
CA ALA A 201 0.19 -3.69 -1.73
C ALA A 201 1.13 -4.77 -1.20
N TRP A 202 2.03 -4.36 -0.32
CA TRP A 202 2.95 -5.23 0.42
C TRP A 202 2.52 -5.33 1.87
N ILE A 203 2.49 -6.54 2.40
CA ILE A 203 2.40 -6.80 3.84
C ILE A 203 3.74 -7.36 4.27
N LEU A 204 4.38 -6.64 5.17
CA LEU A 204 5.73 -6.91 5.65
C LEU A 204 5.69 -7.09 7.16
N ARG A 205 6.69 -7.76 7.69
CA ARG A 205 6.84 -8.02 9.12
C ARG A 205 8.21 -7.56 9.61
N LYS A 206 8.25 -6.86 10.75
CA LYS A 206 9.51 -6.62 11.45
C LYS A 206 10.03 -7.96 11.99
N PRO A 207 11.26 -8.35 11.70
CA PRO A 207 11.87 -9.54 12.29
C PRO A 207 11.76 -9.57 13.82
N LYS A 208 11.71 -10.79 14.40
CA LYS A 208 11.65 -10.98 15.87
C LYS A 208 12.99 -10.78 16.51
#